data_ad6020daac797c1191999dd8edce4e30
#
_entry.id   ad6020daac797c1191999dd8edce4e30
#
_cell.length_a   1.000
_cell.length_b   1.000
_cell.length_c   1.000
_cell.angle_alpha   90.00
_cell.angle_beta   90.00
_cell.angle_gamma   90.00
#
_symmetry.space_group_name_H-M   'P 1'
#
loop_
_entity.id
_entity.type
_entity.pdbx_description
1 polymer ?
#
loop_
_entity_poly.entity_id
_entity_poly.type
_entity_poly.pdbx_seq_one_letter_code
_entity_poly.pdbx_strand_id
1 'polypeptide(L)'
;MSIKPKLILPFVLFYSLFCGAQVIAIENGPDIQEKLQEALILAKPGDTIRLAEGFYSFSDGLSLDVDEVKVVGAGMDKTVLSFAEQESGAQGLLVTSSKVILKDFAIEDAKGDALKVIGADGIYMINLRTEWTGGPKSTNGAYGLYPVESKDVLIDGCVAIGASDAGIYVGQSENIIVRNSRAHYNVAGIEIENSYYADVYDNVASHNTGGILVFDLPDLPQQGGHHVRVFRNKAVDNDTDNFAPEGNIVGEVPRGTGIIIQANSDVEVFDNDISGNATVNLSIVTYSAETNDENYYPHPKSIQVYGNRFGNGGFDPDVDKAIAGI
;
A
#
# COMPACT_ATOMS: atom_id res chain seq x y z
N MET A 1 20.83 12.06 79.35
CA MET A 1 19.60 12.31 78.68
C MET A 1 20.01 12.67 77.20
N SER A 2 20.02 11.69 76.30
CA SER A 2 20.54 11.85 74.93
C SER A 2 19.39 12.04 74.00
N ILE A 3 19.31 13.18 73.36
CA ILE A 3 18.30 13.52 72.36
C ILE A 3 18.84 13.07 70.96
N LYS A 4 18.21 12.05 70.36
CA LYS A 4 18.51 11.63 68.99
C LYS A 4 17.78 12.56 67.98
N PRO A 5 18.45 13.03 66.90
CA PRO A 5 17.78 13.85 65.92
C PRO A 5 16.86 12.97 65.05
N LYS A 6 15.64 13.43 64.83
CA LYS A 6 14.71 12.82 63.82
C LYS A 6 15.12 13.25 62.43
N LEU A 7 15.47 12.26 61.61
CA LEU A 7 15.71 12.45 60.18
C LEU A 7 14.35 12.65 59.46
N ILE A 8 14.11 13.86 58.99
CA ILE A 8 12.95 14.18 58.15
C ILE A 8 13.38 13.92 56.68
N LEU A 9 12.88 12.83 56.10
CA LEU A 9 13.06 12.53 54.70
C LEU A 9 12.11 13.42 53.86
N PRO A 10 12.58 14.19 52.88
CA PRO A 10 11.68 14.96 52.03
C PRO A 10 10.93 14.00 51.11
N PHE A 11 9.62 14.03 51.15
CA PHE A 11 8.73 13.33 50.26
C PHE A 11 8.73 14.09 48.90
N VAL A 12 9.54 13.65 47.95
CA VAL A 12 9.50 14.18 46.57
C VAL A 12 8.28 13.59 45.89
N LEU A 13 7.23 14.38 45.79
CA LEU A 13 6.08 14.05 44.96
C LEU A 13 6.52 14.10 43.47
N PHE A 14 6.73 12.95 42.85
CA PHE A 14 6.78 12.83 41.40
C PHE A 14 5.36 13.06 40.88
N TYR A 15 5.07 14.26 40.42
CA TYR A 15 3.95 14.50 39.49
C TYR A 15 4.31 13.86 38.18
N SER A 16 3.84 12.63 37.91
CA SER A 16 3.75 12.12 36.55
C SER A 16 2.70 12.97 35.84
N LEU A 17 3.15 13.90 35.02
CA LEU A 17 2.32 14.55 34.03
C LEU A 17 1.84 13.45 33.07
N PHE A 18 0.67 12.88 33.33
CA PHE A 18 -0.09 12.17 32.33
C PHE A 18 -0.47 13.20 31.25
N CYS A 19 0.40 13.36 30.26
CA CYS A 19 0.03 14.05 29.03
C CYS A 19 -0.95 13.10 28.32
N GLY A 20 -2.25 13.33 28.47
CA GLY A 20 -3.26 12.58 27.73
C GLY A 20 -3.12 12.83 26.22
N ALA A 21 -3.54 11.87 25.39
CA ALA A 21 -3.57 12.00 23.95
C ALA A 21 -4.28 13.31 23.54
N GLN A 22 -3.66 14.05 22.63
CA GLN A 22 -4.15 15.35 22.15
C GLN A 22 -4.72 15.25 20.74
N VAL A 23 -5.57 16.20 20.40
CA VAL A 23 -6.00 16.42 19.02
C VAL A 23 -5.34 17.71 18.52
N ILE A 24 -4.46 17.57 17.54
CA ILE A 24 -3.77 18.67 16.86
C ILE A 24 -4.56 18.97 15.60
N ALA A 25 -5.27 20.10 15.58
CA ALA A 25 -6.08 20.50 14.42
C ALA A 25 -5.21 21.26 13.42
N ILE A 26 -5.25 20.84 12.16
CA ILE A 26 -4.54 21.45 11.04
C ILE A 26 -5.59 21.95 10.04
N GLU A 27 -5.58 23.25 9.81
CA GLU A 27 -6.40 23.90 8.77
C GLU A 27 -5.50 24.33 7.61
N ASN A 28 -6.04 24.28 6.39
CA ASN A 28 -5.32 24.75 5.23
C ASN A 28 -5.03 26.27 5.32
N GLY A 29 -3.89 26.69 4.81
CA GLY A 29 -3.50 28.09 4.84
C GLY A 29 -2.03 28.31 4.52
N PRO A 30 -1.53 29.55 4.65
CA PRO A 30 -0.13 29.84 4.50
C PRO A 30 0.74 28.94 5.41
N ASP A 31 1.92 28.58 4.93
CA ASP A 31 2.91 27.79 5.68
C ASP A 31 2.43 26.36 6.04
N ILE A 32 1.48 25.80 5.24
CA ILE A 32 0.91 24.47 5.53
C ILE A 32 1.95 23.37 5.50
N GLN A 33 2.95 23.46 4.64
CA GLN A 33 4.09 22.53 4.55
C GLN A 33 4.77 22.41 5.92
N GLU A 34 5.19 23.54 6.48
CA GLU A 34 5.89 23.57 7.78
C GLU A 34 4.95 23.17 8.93
N LYS A 35 3.74 23.68 8.95
CA LYS A 35 2.77 23.38 10.03
C LYS A 35 2.43 21.90 10.11
N LEU A 36 2.16 21.26 8.98
CA LEU A 36 1.84 19.83 8.99
C LEU A 36 3.08 19.00 9.31
N GLN A 37 4.24 19.32 8.71
CA GLN A 37 5.47 18.59 9.00
C GLN A 37 5.89 18.76 10.48
N GLU A 38 5.75 19.96 11.05
CA GLU A 38 5.99 20.18 12.49
C GLU A 38 5.05 19.34 13.36
N ALA A 39 3.75 19.28 13.03
CA ALA A 39 2.79 18.47 13.75
C ALA A 39 3.13 16.97 13.68
N LEU A 40 3.57 16.46 12.52
CA LEU A 40 4.00 15.08 12.33
C LEU A 40 5.26 14.73 13.14
N ILE A 41 6.19 15.68 13.29
CA ILE A 41 7.45 15.49 14.06
C ILE A 41 7.21 15.62 15.57
N LEU A 42 6.38 16.58 16.00
CA LEU A 42 6.19 16.91 17.43
C LEU A 42 5.05 16.13 18.08
N ALA A 43 4.28 15.36 17.33
CA ALA A 43 3.25 14.48 17.87
C ALA A 43 3.85 13.52 18.91
N LYS A 44 3.00 13.08 19.82
CA LYS A 44 3.35 12.08 20.83
C LYS A 44 2.51 10.83 20.64
N PRO A 45 2.97 9.67 21.10
CA PRO A 45 2.17 8.46 21.09
C PRO A 45 0.76 8.68 21.64
N GLY A 46 -0.25 8.29 20.86
CA GLY A 46 -1.66 8.48 21.18
C GLY A 46 -2.28 9.74 20.56
N ASP A 47 -1.51 10.71 20.10
CA ASP A 47 -2.02 11.94 19.51
C ASP A 47 -2.78 11.69 18.18
N THR A 48 -3.70 12.60 17.89
CA THR A 48 -4.43 12.63 16.62
C THR A 48 -4.18 13.94 15.91
N ILE A 49 -3.57 13.88 14.73
CA ILE A 49 -3.44 15.02 13.81
C ILE A 49 -4.71 15.01 12.94
N ARG A 50 -5.53 16.05 13.10
CA ARG A 50 -6.79 16.18 12.38
C ARG A 50 -6.69 17.24 11.31
N LEU A 51 -6.79 16.81 10.07
CA LEU A 51 -6.79 17.68 8.89
C LEU A 51 -8.23 18.12 8.61
N ALA A 52 -8.46 19.42 8.49
CA ALA A 52 -9.74 19.96 8.08
C ALA A 52 -10.06 19.61 6.61
N GLU A 53 -11.27 19.86 6.18
CA GLU A 53 -11.62 19.82 4.77
C GLU A 53 -10.84 20.90 4.01
N GLY A 54 -10.22 20.54 2.87
CA GLY A 54 -9.46 21.47 2.05
C GLY A 54 -8.52 20.77 1.07
N PHE A 55 -7.99 21.56 0.16
CA PHE A 55 -6.95 21.18 -0.79
C PHE A 55 -5.61 21.76 -0.30
N TYR A 56 -4.69 20.91 0.09
CA TYR A 56 -3.40 21.24 0.69
C TYR A 56 -2.31 21.04 -0.36
N SER A 57 -1.60 22.08 -0.76
CA SER A 57 -0.50 22.01 -1.73
C SER A 57 0.84 21.93 -1.03
N PHE A 58 1.68 20.97 -1.44
CA PHE A 58 2.99 20.69 -0.87
C PHE A 58 4.06 20.74 -1.95
N SER A 59 5.17 21.42 -1.63
CA SER A 59 6.38 21.48 -2.45
C SER A 59 7.47 20.48 -2.02
N ASP A 60 7.26 19.81 -0.89
CA ASP A 60 8.19 18.81 -0.36
C ASP A 60 7.42 17.62 0.21
N GLY A 61 8.07 16.46 0.28
CA GLY A 61 7.50 15.27 0.92
C GLY A 61 7.28 15.48 2.41
N LEU A 62 6.31 14.74 2.96
CA LEU A 62 6.00 14.71 4.39
C LEU A 62 6.54 13.42 5.02
N SER A 63 6.89 13.47 6.31
CA SER A 63 7.34 12.28 7.04
C SER A 63 6.76 12.18 8.45
N LEU A 64 6.39 10.97 8.86
CA LEU A 64 5.91 10.60 10.19
C LEU A 64 6.78 9.48 10.75
N ASP A 65 7.49 9.77 11.85
CA ASP A 65 8.36 8.82 12.56
C ASP A 65 8.04 8.75 14.08
N VAL A 66 6.75 8.83 14.39
CA VAL A 66 6.24 8.75 15.78
C VAL A 66 5.21 7.65 15.86
N ASP A 67 5.43 6.69 16.76
CA ASP A 67 4.51 5.58 17.00
C ASP A 67 3.15 6.02 17.56
N GLU A 68 2.13 5.19 17.30
CA GLU A 68 0.79 5.33 17.88
C GLU A 68 0.06 6.64 17.50
N VAL A 69 0.47 7.31 16.43
CA VAL A 69 -0.16 8.54 15.93
C VAL A 69 -1.31 8.21 14.97
N LYS A 70 -2.34 9.04 15.01
CA LYS A 70 -3.44 9.01 14.05
C LYS A 70 -3.41 10.27 13.19
N VAL A 71 -3.46 10.11 11.87
CA VAL A 71 -3.67 11.21 10.92
C VAL A 71 -5.05 11.02 10.27
N VAL A 72 -5.95 11.98 10.50
CA VAL A 72 -7.37 11.84 10.12
C VAL A 72 -7.84 13.08 9.37
N GLY A 73 -8.27 12.90 8.13
CA GLY A 73 -8.92 13.93 7.32
C GLY A 73 -10.45 13.98 7.53
N ALA A 74 -11.12 14.76 6.71
CA ALA A 74 -12.58 14.89 6.69
C ALA A 74 -13.27 13.94 5.68
N GLY A 75 -12.49 13.18 4.93
CA GLY A 75 -12.91 12.25 3.88
C GLY A 75 -11.94 12.30 2.70
N MET A 76 -11.79 11.20 1.96
CA MET A 76 -10.84 11.11 0.84
C MET A 76 -11.16 12.06 -0.32
N ASP A 77 -12.41 12.57 -0.40
CA ASP A 77 -12.83 13.55 -1.41
C ASP A 77 -12.92 14.97 -0.85
N LYS A 78 -12.57 15.17 0.41
CA LYS A 78 -12.69 16.44 1.12
C LYS A 78 -11.36 16.98 1.63
N THR A 79 -10.47 16.12 2.09
CA THR A 79 -9.12 16.46 2.52
C THR A 79 -8.14 15.89 1.52
N VAL A 80 -7.54 16.75 0.69
CA VAL A 80 -6.63 16.37 -0.39
C VAL A 80 -5.24 16.94 -0.13
N LEU A 81 -4.26 16.07 -0.01
CA LEU A 81 -2.84 16.41 0.07
C LEU A 81 -2.24 16.31 -1.34
N SER A 82 -2.10 17.44 -2.01
CA SER A 82 -1.57 17.51 -3.37
C SER A 82 -0.08 17.78 -3.40
N PHE A 83 0.63 16.94 -4.12
CA PHE A 83 2.06 17.04 -4.38
C PHE A 83 2.38 17.42 -5.83
N ALA A 84 1.40 17.99 -6.56
CA ALA A 84 1.59 18.43 -7.95
C ALA A 84 2.74 19.43 -8.10
N GLU A 85 3.03 20.23 -7.06
CA GLU A 85 4.10 21.20 -7.02
C GLU A 85 5.37 20.68 -6.29
N GLN A 86 5.45 19.38 -6.03
CA GLN A 86 6.57 18.78 -5.30
C GLN A 86 7.89 19.01 -6.03
N GLU A 87 8.86 19.63 -5.37
CA GLU A 87 10.22 19.88 -5.89
C GLU A 87 11.25 18.92 -5.30
N SER A 88 11.03 18.47 -4.05
CA SER A 88 11.94 17.58 -3.33
C SER A 88 11.19 16.46 -2.60
N GLY A 89 11.93 15.49 -2.09
CA GLY A 89 11.36 14.27 -1.52
C GLY A 89 11.06 13.21 -2.58
N ALA A 90 11.14 11.96 -2.20
CA ALA A 90 10.88 10.80 -3.07
C ALA A 90 9.47 10.24 -2.90
N GLN A 91 8.73 10.66 -1.89
CA GLN A 91 7.37 10.24 -1.58
C GLN A 91 6.48 11.45 -1.28
N GLY A 92 5.15 11.27 -1.39
CA GLY A 92 4.20 12.23 -0.85
C GLY A 92 4.23 12.21 0.69
N LEU A 93 3.91 11.05 1.28
CA LEU A 93 4.02 10.82 2.72
C LEU A 93 4.84 9.56 3.00
N LEU A 94 5.90 9.70 3.80
CA LEU A 94 6.69 8.59 4.34
C LEU A 94 6.31 8.32 5.80
N VAL A 95 6.07 7.06 6.15
CA VAL A 95 5.84 6.60 7.53
C VAL A 95 6.87 5.53 7.87
N THR A 96 7.62 5.74 8.96
CA THR A 96 8.64 4.81 9.46
C THR A 96 8.34 4.35 10.88
N SER A 97 7.13 4.62 11.36
CA SER A 97 6.66 4.34 12.71
C SER A 97 5.56 3.30 12.76
N SER A 98 5.30 2.77 13.95
CA SER A 98 4.40 1.63 14.21
C SER A 98 3.07 2.07 14.85
N LYS A 99 2.04 1.21 14.75
CA LYS A 99 0.70 1.42 15.30
C LYS A 99 0.04 2.71 14.82
N VAL A 100 0.30 3.07 13.57
CA VAL A 100 -0.19 4.30 12.95
C VAL A 100 -1.54 4.04 12.26
N ILE A 101 -2.44 5.01 12.38
CA ILE A 101 -3.72 5.03 11.67
C ILE A 101 -3.75 6.24 10.73
N LEU A 102 -3.88 5.97 9.45
CA LEU A 102 -4.06 6.97 8.39
C LEU A 102 -5.48 6.82 7.85
N LYS A 103 -6.26 7.89 7.89
CA LYS A 103 -7.68 7.75 7.60
C LYS A 103 -8.33 8.99 6.96
N ASP A 104 -9.25 8.74 6.01
CA ASP A 104 -10.20 9.74 5.49
C ASP A 104 -9.52 10.94 4.81
N PHE A 105 -8.48 10.74 3.98
CA PHE A 105 -7.88 11.78 3.14
C PHE A 105 -7.33 11.20 1.82
N ALA A 106 -6.99 12.09 0.89
CA ALA A 106 -6.32 11.73 -0.35
C ALA A 106 -4.88 12.24 -0.40
N ILE A 107 -4.05 11.56 -1.21
CA ILE A 107 -2.72 11.99 -1.65
C ILE A 107 -2.72 11.99 -3.17
N GLU A 108 -2.47 13.14 -3.77
CA GLU A 108 -2.50 13.31 -5.24
C GLU A 108 -1.17 13.78 -5.79
N ASP A 109 -0.85 13.28 -7.00
CA ASP A 109 0.21 13.75 -7.88
C ASP A 109 1.62 13.77 -7.25
N ALA A 110 1.93 12.82 -6.38
CA ALA A 110 3.28 12.66 -5.84
C ALA A 110 4.29 12.31 -6.96
N LYS A 111 5.51 12.85 -6.90
CA LYS A 111 6.56 12.56 -7.89
C LYS A 111 7.07 11.12 -7.83
N GLY A 112 7.12 10.55 -6.63
CA GLY A 112 7.43 9.15 -6.39
C GLY A 112 6.23 8.43 -5.79
N ASP A 113 6.45 7.56 -4.80
CA ASP A 113 5.36 6.83 -4.14
C ASP A 113 4.42 7.82 -3.45
N ALA A 114 3.10 7.60 -3.55
CA ALA A 114 2.17 8.51 -2.90
C ALA A 114 2.23 8.35 -1.36
N LEU A 115 2.06 7.13 -0.85
CA LEU A 115 2.17 6.80 0.57
C LEU A 115 3.09 5.59 0.75
N LYS A 116 4.26 5.81 1.30
CA LYS A 116 5.21 4.75 1.63
C LYS A 116 5.28 4.50 3.12
N VAL A 117 5.21 3.23 3.52
CA VAL A 117 5.38 2.78 4.90
C VAL A 117 6.48 1.75 4.95
N ILE A 118 7.47 1.91 5.82
CA ILE A 118 8.61 0.99 5.93
C ILE A 118 8.74 0.49 7.37
N GLY A 119 8.76 -0.82 7.55
CA GLY A 119 9.10 -1.47 8.80
C GLY A 119 8.09 -1.28 9.94
N ALA A 120 6.84 -0.93 9.63
CA ALA A 120 5.82 -0.72 10.63
C ALA A 120 5.33 -2.04 11.26
N ASP A 121 5.16 -2.04 12.58
CA ASP A 121 4.42 -3.06 13.34
C ASP A 121 3.04 -2.48 13.70
N GLY A 122 2.04 -2.78 12.90
CA GLY A 122 0.70 -2.19 12.93
C GLY A 122 0.58 -0.91 12.10
N ILE A 123 0.05 -1.05 10.88
CA ILE A 123 -0.33 0.09 10.01
C ILE A 123 -1.76 -0.09 9.51
N TYR A 124 -2.57 0.94 9.69
CA TYR A 124 -3.99 0.93 9.35
C TYR A 124 -4.30 2.07 8.38
N MET A 125 -4.54 1.73 7.12
CA MET A 125 -4.90 2.65 6.04
C MET A 125 -6.39 2.48 5.76
N ILE A 126 -7.20 3.49 6.11
CA ILE A 126 -8.66 3.37 6.07
C ILE A 126 -9.26 4.53 5.27
N ASN A 127 -10.06 4.22 4.25
CA ASN A 127 -10.71 5.22 3.40
C ASN A 127 -9.71 6.27 2.87
N LEU A 128 -8.56 5.84 2.37
CA LEU A 128 -7.59 6.70 1.70
C LEU A 128 -7.79 6.65 0.18
N ARG A 129 -7.42 7.73 -0.50
CA ARG A 129 -7.28 7.74 -1.96
C ARG A 129 -5.87 8.17 -2.33
N THR A 130 -5.24 7.44 -3.24
CA THR A 130 -4.02 7.86 -3.92
C THR A 130 -4.29 7.97 -5.42
N GLU A 131 -3.88 9.07 -6.05
CA GLU A 131 -4.23 9.33 -7.43
C GLU A 131 -3.19 10.18 -8.14
N TRP A 132 -2.88 9.81 -9.38
CA TRP A 132 -2.22 10.69 -10.36
C TRP A 132 -3.29 11.23 -11.31
N THR A 133 -3.69 12.48 -11.08
CA THR A 133 -4.85 13.13 -11.74
C THR A 133 -4.68 13.31 -13.24
N GLY A 134 -3.45 13.24 -13.73
CA GLY A 134 -3.11 13.27 -15.16
C GLY A 134 -3.41 11.96 -15.93
N GLY A 135 -3.92 10.93 -15.26
CA GLY A 135 -4.16 9.59 -15.80
C GLY A 135 -2.88 8.74 -15.92
N PRO A 136 -2.99 7.52 -16.51
CA PRO A 136 -1.88 6.57 -16.64
C PRO A 136 -0.70 7.13 -17.45
N LYS A 137 0.49 7.16 -16.85
CA LYS A 137 1.74 7.61 -17.47
C LYS A 137 2.93 6.94 -16.80
N SER A 138 3.95 6.59 -17.58
CA SER A 138 5.22 6.05 -17.05
C SER A 138 6.00 7.02 -16.16
N THR A 139 5.63 8.29 -16.18
CA THR A 139 6.22 9.34 -15.33
C THR A 139 5.52 9.51 -13.99
N ASN A 140 4.41 8.81 -13.76
CA ASN A 140 3.76 8.77 -12.47
C ASN A 140 4.64 8.04 -11.44
N GLY A 141 4.41 8.29 -10.17
CA GLY A 141 5.08 7.53 -9.12
C GLY A 141 4.73 6.03 -9.19
N ALA A 142 5.61 5.21 -8.64
CA ALA A 142 5.49 3.76 -8.76
C ALA A 142 4.29 3.22 -7.97
N TYR A 143 4.17 3.59 -6.71
CA TYR A 143 3.21 2.96 -5.79
C TYR A 143 2.23 3.96 -5.19
N GLY A 144 0.95 3.58 -5.17
CA GLY A 144 -0.10 4.33 -4.48
C GLY A 144 -0.02 4.13 -2.97
N LEU A 145 -0.53 3.02 -2.46
CA LEU A 145 -0.39 2.59 -1.06
C LEU A 145 0.73 1.54 -1.00
N TYR A 146 1.81 1.85 -0.29
CA TYR A 146 3.04 1.06 -0.33
C TYR A 146 3.58 0.71 1.07
N PRO A 147 2.96 -0.20 1.83
CA PRO A 147 3.59 -0.83 2.98
C PRO A 147 4.59 -1.91 2.54
N VAL A 148 5.81 -1.82 3.07
CA VAL A 148 6.89 -2.77 2.83
C VAL A 148 7.61 -3.11 4.15
N GLU A 149 8.12 -4.35 4.28
CA GLU A 149 8.79 -4.83 5.49
C GLU A 149 7.97 -4.63 6.77
N SER A 150 6.64 -4.72 6.66
CA SER A 150 5.70 -4.35 7.72
C SER A 150 4.92 -5.55 8.24
N LYS A 151 4.36 -5.41 9.46
CA LYS A 151 3.48 -6.42 10.08
C LYS A 151 2.14 -5.83 10.44
N ASP A 152 1.12 -6.68 10.57
CA ASP A 152 -0.24 -6.27 10.93
C ASP A 152 -0.75 -5.10 10.07
N VAL A 153 -0.77 -5.34 8.74
CA VAL A 153 -1.15 -4.36 7.72
C VAL A 153 -2.64 -4.46 7.43
N LEU A 154 -3.38 -3.37 7.60
CA LEU A 154 -4.78 -3.24 7.17
C LEU A 154 -4.92 -2.14 6.13
N ILE A 155 -5.46 -2.50 4.96
CA ILE A 155 -5.91 -1.57 3.91
C ILE A 155 -7.41 -1.81 3.71
N ASP A 156 -8.25 -0.84 4.10
CA ASP A 156 -9.71 -1.01 4.11
C ASP A 156 -10.41 0.21 3.49
N GLY A 157 -11.22 -0.02 2.47
CA GLY A 157 -12.02 1.01 1.81
C GLY A 157 -11.20 2.05 1.02
N CYS A 158 -9.98 1.71 0.61
CA CYS A 158 -9.07 2.61 -0.09
C CYS A 158 -9.30 2.63 -1.60
N VAL A 159 -8.81 3.68 -2.26
CA VAL A 159 -8.85 3.85 -3.71
C VAL A 159 -7.45 4.19 -4.22
N ALA A 160 -6.97 3.49 -5.26
CA ALA A 160 -5.67 3.76 -5.88
C ALA A 160 -5.78 3.89 -7.40
N ILE A 161 -5.26 4.99 -7.96
CA ILE A 161 -5.46 5.36 -9.36
C ILE A 161 -4.17 5.89 -9.98
N GLY A 162 -3.75 5.29 -11.10
CA GLY A 162 -2.73 5.85 -11.98
C GLY A 162 -1.29 5.57 -11.60
N ALA A 163 -1.02 4.63 -10.68
CA ALA A 163 0.34 4.21 -10.32
C ALA A 163 1.05 3.53 -11.48
N SER A 164 2.30 3.88 -11.72
CA SER A 164 3.10 3.33 -12.83
C SER A 164 3.69 1.94 -12.54
N ASP A 165 3.46 1.43 -11.34
CA ASP A 165 3.76 0.07 -10.91
C ASP A 165 2.50 -0.50 -10.24
N ALA A 166 2.28 -0.35 -8.94
CA ALA A 166 1.09 -0.89 -8.31
C ALA A 166 0.26 0.16 -7.55
N GLY A 167 -1.07 0.13 -7.75
CA GLY A 167 -1.99 0.99 -7.02
C GLY A 167 -1.98 0.70 -5.52
N ILE A 168 -2.12 -0.58 -5.15
CA ILE A 168 -2.00 -1.08 -3.78
C ILE A 168 -0.91 -2.16 -3.80
N TYR A 169 0.21 -1.89 -3.18
CA TYR A 169 1.31 -2.84 -3.04
C TYR A 169 1.54 -3.18 -1.58
N VAL A 170 1.70 -4.45 -1.27
CA VAL A 170 2.17 -4.92 0.04
C VAL A 170 3.30 -5.91 -0.18
N GLY A 171 4.52 -5.51 0.16
CA GLY A 171 5.71 -6.33 -0.06
C GLY A 171 6.45 -6.70 1.19
N GLN A 172 7.02 -7.91 1.21
CA GLN A 172 7.92 -8.38 2.27
C GLN A 172 7.33 -8.20 3.68
N SER A 173 6.02 -8.43 3.78
CA SER A 173 5.21 -8.10 4.95
C SER A 173 4.48 -9.35 5.49
N GLU A 174 3.87 -9.23 6.67
CA GLU A 174 3.21 -10.34 7.37
C GLU A 174 1.90 -9.89 8.02
N ASN A 175 0.90 -10.80 8.09
CA ASN A 175 -0.43 -10.54 8.65
C ASN A 175 -1.15 -9.38 7.94
N ILE A 176 -1.54 -9.62 6.70
CA ILE A 176 -2.03 -8.59 5.80
C ILE A 176 -3.52 -8.76 5.54
N ILE A 177 -4.26 -7.66 5.57
CA ILE A 177 -5.65 -7.60 5.11
C ILE A 177 -5.79 -6.43 4.12
N VAL A 178 -6.20 -6.75 2.88
CA VAL A 178 -6.60 -5.76 1.86
C VAL A 178 -8.05 -6.03 1.50
N ARG A 179 -8.95 -5.10 1.82
CA ARG A 179 -10.38 -5.32 1.60
C ARG A 179 -11.16 -4.05 1.25
N ASN A 180 -12.36 -4.25 0.69
CA ASN A 180 -13.32 -3.18 0.35
C ASN A 180 -12.72 -2.06 -0.49
N SER A 181 -11.58 -2.30 -1.13
CA SER A 181 -10.75 -1.32 -1.82
C SER A 181 -10.93 -1.38 -3.33
N ARG A 182 -10.54 -0.32 -4.04
CA ARG A 182 -10.61 -0.24 -5.49
C ARG A 182 -9.28 0.21 -6.06
N ALA A 183 -8.83 -0.48 -7.10
CA ALA A 183 -7.63 -0.13 -7.83
C ALA A 183 -7.97 -0.02 -9.32
N HIS A 184 -7.74 1.16 -9.91
CA HIS A 184 -8.12 1.45 -11.29
C HIS A 184 -7.01 2.17 -12.03
N TYR A 185 -6.82 1.83 -13.31
CA TYR A 185 -5.89 2.55 -14.19
C TYR A 185 -4.44 2.54 -13.70
N ASN A 186 -4.03 1.50 -12.97
CA ASN A 186 -2.64 1.24 -12.58
C ASN A 186 -2.02 0.21 -13.51
N VAL A 187 -0.72 -0.02 -13.43
CA VAL A 187 -0.14 -1.21 -14.06
C VAL A 187 -0.58 -2.43 -13.28
N ALA A 188 -0.18 -2.63 -12.05
CA ALA A 188 -0.81 -3.62 -11.18
C ALA A 188 -1.89 -2.95 -10.31
N GLY A 189 -3.09 -3.53 -10.25
CA GLY A 189 -4.15 -3.03 -9.40
C GLY A 189 -3.82 -3.23 -7.92
N ILE A 190 -3.71 -4.49 -7.50
CA ILE A 190 -3.34 -4.93 -6.15
C ILE A 190 -2.21 -5.94 -6.29
N GLU A 191 -1.13 -5.74 -5.56
CA GLU A 191 0.03 -6.62 -5.57
C GLU A 191 0.43 -7.04 -4.16
N ILE A 192 0.59 -8.35 -3.97
CA ILE A 192 1.12 -8.97 -2.74
C ILE A 192 2.42 -9.66 -3.13
N GLU A 193 3.55 -9.13 -2.69
CA GLU A 193 4.86 -9.58 -3.11
C GLU A 193 5.68 -10.10 -1.92
N ASN A 194 6.28 -11.28 -2.06
CA ASN A 194 7.18 -11.87 -1.04
C ASN A 194 6.62 -11.78 0.39
N SER A 195 5.31 -11.97 0.55
CA SER A 195 4.59 -11.69 1.80
C SER A 195 3.94 -12.95 2.38
N TYR A 196 3.65 -12.92 3.67
CA TYR A 196 3.10 -14.06 4.41
C TYR A 196 1.75 -13.74 5.04
N TYR A 197 0.82 -14.69 4.98
CA TYR A 197 -0.48 -14.59 5.64
C TYR A 197 -1.28 -13.36 5.21
N ALA A 198 -1.65 -13.32 3.93
CA ALA A 198 -2.42 -12.22 3.36
C ALA A 198 -3.84 -12.64 2.99
N ASP A 199 -4.82 -11.84 3.39
CA ASP A 199 -6.21 -11.93 2.96
C ASP A 199 -6.55 -10.74 2.06
N VAL A 200 -6.85 -11.01 0.79
CA VAL A 200 -7.23 -10.02 -0.23
C VAL A 200 -8.67 -10.31 -0.64
N TYR A 201 -9.63 -9.49 -0.16
CA TYR A 201 -11.03 -9.81 -0.39
C TYR A 201 -11.97 -8.60 -0.49
N ASP A 202 -13.11 -8.81 -1.13
CA ASP A 202 -14.15 -7.80 -1.35
C ASP A 202 -13.61 -6.53 -2.06
N ASN A 203 -12.56 -6.67 -2.89
CA ASN A 203 -11.95 -5.59 -3.66
C ASN A 203 -12.44 -5.57 -5.10
N VAL A 204 -12.25 -4.43 -5.76
CA VAL A 204 -12.45 -4.27 -7.20
C VAL A 204 -11.13 -3.82 -7.84
N ALA A 205 -10.56 -4.66 -8.69
CA ALA A 205 -9.41 -4.34 -9.54
C ALA A 205 -9.89 -4.33 -10.99
N SER A 206 -10.02 -3.14 -11.57
CA SER A 206 -10.54 -2.99 -12.92
C SER A 206 -9.82 -1.88 -13.69
N HIS A 207 -9.78 -2.01 -15.02
CA HIS A 207 -9.08 -1.05 -15.87
C HIS A 207 -7.60 -0.85 -15.49
N ASN A 208 -6.95 -1.88 -14.96
CA ASN A 208 -5.49 -1.91 -14.79
C ASN A 208 -4.87 -2.68 -15.97
N THR A 209 -3.56 -2.76 -16.05
CA THR A 209 -2.89 -3.70 -16.94
C THR A 209 -3.08 -5.12 -16.42
N GLY A 210 -2.76 -5.35 -15.13
CA GLY A 210 -3.06 -6.55 -14.36
C GLY A 210 -3.90 -6.24 -13.12
N GLY A 211 -4.90 -7.09 -12.81
CA GLY A 211 -5.84 -6.83 -11.72
C GLY A 211 -5.25 -7.10 -10.34
N ILE A 212 -5.00 -8.38 -10.01
CA ILE A 212 -4.46 -8.82 -8.71
C ILE A 212 -3.26 -9.72 -8.96
N LEU A 213 -2.11 -9.35 -8.40
CA LEU A 213 -0.84 -10.03 -8.55
C LEU A 213 -0.38 -10.60 -7.20
N VAL A 214 0.01 -11.87 -7.18
CA VAL A 214 0.61 -12.53 -6.01
C VAL A 214 1.95 -13.09 -6.45
N PHE A 215 3.01 -12.38 -6.11
CA PHE A 215 4.36 -12.65 -6.58
C PHE A 215 5.28 -13.12 -5.46
N ASP A 216 6.24 -13.96 -5.83
CA ASP A 216 7.46 -14.17 -5.08
C ASP A 216 8.64 -13.95 -6.02
N LEU A 217 9.51 -13.02 -5.67
CA LEU A 217 10.64 -12.58 -6.51
C LEU A 217 11.96 -12.88 -5.82
N PRO A 218 13.03 -13.14 -6.60
CA PRO A 218 14.37 -13.35 -6.06
C PRO A 218 15.01 -12.06 -5.53
N ASP A 219 16.17 -12.23 -4.88
CA ASP A 219 17.06 -11.16 -4.45
C ASP A 219 16.43 -10.12 -3.49
N LEU A 220 15.33 -10.49 -2.81
CA LEU A 220 14.68 -9.65 -1.80
C LEU A 220 14.98 -10.14 -0.38
N PRO A 221 14.97 -9.24 0.64
CA PRO A 221 15.23 -9.62 2.03
C PRO A 221 14.30 -10.70 2.58
N GLN A 222 13.01 -10.67 2.20
CA GLN A 222 12.03 -11.72 2.51
C GLN A 222 11.70 -12.48 1.25
N GLN A 223 11.75 -13.81 1.31
CA GLN A 223 11.47 -14.71 0.19
C GLN A 223 10.53 -15.84 0.61
N GLY A 224 10.03 -16.56 -0.37
CA GLY A 224 9.11 -17.67 -0.15
C GLY A 224 7.73 -17.21 0.28
N GLY A 225 7.15 -16.27 -0.45
CA GLY A 225 5.78 -15.79 -0.22
C GLY A 225 4.78 -16.95 -0.11
N HIS A 226 3.89 -16.90 0.90
CA HIS A 226 2.99 -18.01 1.16
C HIS A 226 1.74 -17.64 1.98
N HIS A 227 0.76 -18.55 2.00
CA HIS A 227 -0.49 -18.42 2.75
C HIS A 227 -1.26 -17.15 2.36
N VAL A 228 -1.46 -16.97 1.05
CA VAL A 228 -2.23 -15.86 0.50
C VAL A 228 -3.62 -16.35 0.09
N ARG A 229 -4.67 -15.67 0.52
CA ARG A 229 -6.04 -15.94 0.10
C ARG A 229 -6.61 -14.77 -0.68
N VAL A 230 -7.03 -15.03 -1.92
CA VAL A 230 -7.65 -14.05 -2.82
C VAL A 230 -9.09 -14.47 -3.05
N PHE A 231 -10.06 -13.77 -2.44
CA PHE A 231 -11.44 -14.24 -2.46
C PHE A 231 -12.48 -13.12 -2.45
N ARG A 232 -13.63 -13.38 -3.07
CA ARG A 232 -14.74 -12.43 -3.22
C ARG A 232 -14.35 -11.09 -3.86
N ASN A 233 -13.28 -11.07 -4.66
CA ASN A 233 -12.89 -9.90 -5.43
C ASN A 233 -13.55 -9.87 -6.79
N LYS A 234 -13.54 -8.69 -7.41
CA LYS A 234 -13.81 -8.49 -8.84
C LYS A 234 -12.52 -8.08 -9.52
N ALA A 235 -11.94 -9.00 -10.31
CA ALA A 235 -10.81 -8.71 -11.19
C ALA A 235 -11.35 -8.66 -12.62
N VAL A 236 -11.84 -7.49 -13.02
CA VAL A 236 -12.68 -7.37 -14.22
C VAL A 236 -12.22 -6.24 -15.15
N ASP A 237 -12.35 -6.47 -16.46
CA ASP A 237 -12.10 -5.44 -17.46
C ASP A 237 -10.74 -4.75 -17.32
N ASN A 238 -9.67 -5.52 -17.02
CA ASN A 238 -8.32 -4.98 -16.95
C ASN A 238 -7.78 -4.84 -18.38
N ASP A 239 -7.82 -3.64 -18.91
CA ASP A 239 -7.62 -3.31 -20.32
C ASP A 239 -6.66 -2.12 -20.56
N THR A 240 -6.07 -1.56 -19.52
CA THR A 240 -5.09 -0.47 -19.64
C THR A 240 -3.77 -1.00 -20.20
N ASP A 241 -3.25 -0.34 -21.24
CA ASP A 241 -1.92 -0.64 -21.76
C ASP A 241 -0.86 -0.55 -20.65
N ASN A 242 0.13 -1.43 -20.71
CA ASN A 242 1.21 -1.40 -19.72
C ASN A 242 2.05 -0.14 -19.90
N PHE A 243 2.04 0.73 -18.92
CA PHE A 243 2.76 2.00 -18.91
C PHE A 243 3.87 2.04 -17.85
N ALA A 244 4.29 0.87 -17.32
CA ALA A 244 5.43 0.81 -16.41
C ALA A 244 6.69 1.42 -17.05
N PRO A 245 7.54 2.08 -16.26
CA PRO A 245 8.86 2.49 -16.74
C PRO A 245 9.66 1.30 -17.26
N GLU A 246 10.47 1.53 -18.26
CA GLU A 246 11.33 0.49 -18.84
C GLU A 246 12.26 -0.12 -17.78
N GLY A 247 12.33 -1.45 -17.71
CA GLY A 247 13.14 -2.21 -16.79
C GLY A 247 12.44 -2.60 -15.47
N ASN A 248 11.23 -2.14 -15.23
CA ASN A 248 10.43 -2.63 -14.08
C ASN A 248 9.88 -4.03 -14.37
N ILE A 249 9.91 -4.91 -13.39
CA ILE A 249 9.40 -6.29 -13.50
C ILE A 249 7.91 -6.30 -13.89
N VAL A 250 7.13 -5.43 -13.28
CA VAL A 250 5.70 -5.29 -13.59
C VAL A 250 5.45 -4.88 -15.05
N GLY A 251 6.46 -4.33 -15.72
CA GLY A 251 6.43 -4.05 -17.16
C GLY A 251 6.24 -5.31 -18.02
N GLU A 252 6.53 -6.50 -17.50
CA GLU A 252 6.33 -7.77 -18.19
C GLU A 252 4.90 -8.32 -18.04
N VAL A 253 4.06 -7.73 -17.19
CA VAL A 253 2.67 -8.15 -17.02
C VAL A 253 1.89 -7.84 -18.31
N PRO A 254 1.27 -8.86 -18.96
CA PRO A 254 0.47 -8.64 -20.15
C PRO A 254 -0.78 -7.81 -19.87
N ARG A 255 -1.08 -6.87 -20.76
CA ARG A 255 -2.36 -6.14 -20.72
C ARG A 255 -3.53 -7.12 -20.75
N GLY A 256 -4.51 -6.90 -19.92
CA GLY A 256 -5.69 -7.76 -19.89
C GLY A 256 -5.50 -9.01 -19.04
N THR A 257 -4.73 -8.90 -17.98
CA THR A 257 -4.58 -9.97 -16.98
C THR A 257 -5.50 -9.74 -15.79
N GLY A 258 -6.30 -10.74 -15.41
CA GLY A 258 -7.18 -10.68 -14.26
C GLY A 258 -6.42 -10.90 -12.94
N ILE A 259 -5.96 -12.14 -12.73
CA ILE A 259 -5.18 -12.54 -11.54
C ILE A 259 -3.94 -13.30 -12.01
N ILE A 260 -2.77 -12.99 -11.42
CA ILE A 260 -1.55 -13.80 -11.60
C ILE A 260 -1.06 -14.30 -10.23
N ILE A 261 -0.69 -15.58 -10.17
CA ILE A 261 0.06 -16.20 -9.09
C ILE A 261 1.42 -16.62 -9.66
N GLN A 262 2.51 -15.98 -9.23
CA GLN A 262 3.86 -16.27 -9.71
C GLN A 262 4.77 -16.73 -8.56
N ALA A 263 5.34 -17.93 -8.68
CA ALA A 263 6.33 -18.50 -7.78
C ALA A 263 5.93 -18.58 -6.28
N ASN A 264 4.73 -18.17 -5.94
CA ASN A 264 4.22 -18.15 -4.56
C ASN A 264 3.69 -19.54 -4.13
N SER A 265 3.56 -19.78 -2.82
CA SER A 265 3.11 -21.07 -2.30
C SER A 265 1.91 -20.97 -1.36
N ASP A 266 1.15 -22.07 -1.25
CA ASP A 266 -0.02 -22.15 -0.38
C ASP A 266 -1.01 -21.00 -0.63
N VAL A 267 -1.40 -20.79 -1.90
CA VAL A 267 -2.32 -19.73 -2.34
C VAL A 267 -3.70 -20.31 -2.62
N GLU A 268 -4.74 -19.68 -2.08
CA GLU A 268 -6.13 -19.99 -2.38
C GLU A 268 -6.78 -18.84 -3.17
N VAL A 269 -7.37 -19.17 -4.33
CA VAL A 269 -8.13 -18.23 -5.17
C VAL A 269 -9.56 -18.74 -5.27
N PHE A 270 -10.50 -18.09 -4.58
CA PHE A 270 -11.87 -18.63 -4.50
C PHE A 270 -12.95 -17.55 -4.43
N ASP A 271 -14.14 -17.90 -4.91
CA ASP A 271 -15.33 -17.04 -4.89
C ASP A 271 -15.15 -15.66 -5.53
N ASN A 272 -14.19 -15.50 -6.44
CA ASN A 272 -13.97 -14.25 -7.19
C ASN A 272 -14.83 -14.20 -8.45
N ASP A 273 -15.10 -12.98 -8.92
CA ASP A 273 -15.61 -12.69 -10.26
C ASP A 273 -14.44 -12.21 -11.14
N ILE A 274 -14.06 -13.03 -12.12
CA ILE A 274 -12.88 -12.78 -12.96
C ILE A 274 -13.35 -12.81 -14.42
N SER A 275 -13.44 -11.63 -15.05
CA SER A 275 -14.03 -11.52 -16.37
C SER A 275 -13.62 -10.25 -17.13
N GLY A 276 -13.79 -10.25 -18.43
CA GLY A 276 -13.47 -9.10 -19.26
C GLY A 276 -11.98 -8.83 -19.44
N ASN A 277 -11.13 -9.76 -19.00
CA ASN A 277 -9.67 -9.60 -19.10
C ASN A 277 -9.20 -10.10 -20.46
N ALA A 278 -8.62 -9.20 -21.26
CA ALA A 278 -8.39 -9.42 -22.68
C ALA A 278 -7.38 -10.54 -22.97
N THR A 279 -6.35 -10.71 -22.13
CA THR A 279 -5.33 -11.76 -22.27
C THR A 279 -5.69 -13.01 -21.49
N VAL A 280 -5.88 -12.91 -20.18
CA VAL A 280 -6.15 -14.08 -19.32
C VAL A 280 -6.89 -13.70 -18.05
N ASN A 281 -7.89 -14.51 -17.70
CA ASN A 281 -8.61 -14.29 -16.44
C ASN A 281 -7.79 -14.68 -15.20
N LEU A 282 -7.11 -15.83 -15.23
CA LEU A 282 -6.25 -16.32 -14.16
C LEU A 282 -5.03 -17.03 -14.74
N SER A 283 -3.85 -16.67 -14.29
CA SER A 283 -2.58 -17.31 -14.66
C SER A 283 -1.83 -17.77 -13.40
N ILE A 284 -1.22 -18.96 -13.49
CA ILE A 284 -0.36 -19.55 -12.44
C ILE A 284 0.95 -19.90 -13.12
N VAL A 285 2.01 -19.18 -12.80
CA VAL A 285 3.24 -19.18 -13.58
C VAL A 285 4.49 -19.31 -12.73
N THR A 286 5.51 -19.87 -13.35
CA THR A 286 6.87 -19.91 -12.83
C THR A 286 7.55 -18.55 -13.07
N TYR A 287 8.40 -18.12 -12.18
CA TYR A 287 9.33 -17.02 -12.46
C TYR A 287 10.40 -17.53 -13.45
N SER A 288 10.45 -16.95 -14.63
CA SER A 288 11.24 -17.49 -15.76
C SER A 288 12.53 -16.71 -16.04
N ALA A 289 12.73 -15.53 -15.44
CA ALA A 289 13.96 -14.78 -15.63
C ALA A 289 15.14 -15.44 -14.91
N GLU A 290 16.35 -15.26 -15.45
CA GLU A 290 17.56 -15.74 -14.82
C GLU A 290 17.84 -15.02 -13.49
N THR A 291 18.20 -15.76 -12.47
CA THR A 291 18.60 -15.21 -11.17
C THR A 291 19.82 -15.96 -10.65
N ASN A 292 20.67 -15.27 -9.90
CA ASN A 292 21.80 -15.86 -9.17
C ASN A 292 21.46 -16.21 -7.72
N ASP A 293 20.21 -16.05 -7.32
CA ASP A 293 19.75 -16.36 -5.97
C ASP A 293 19.58 -17.87 -5.79
N GLU A 294 20.58 -18.52 -5.18
CA GLU A 294 20.60 -19.96 -4.96
C GLU A 294 19.50 -20.45 -3.99
N ASN A 295 18.89 -19.56 -3.21
CA ASN A 295 17.84 -19.89 -2.25
C ASN A 295 16.43 -19.72 -2.83
N TYR A 296 16.30 -19.08 -3.97
CA TYR A 296 15.02 -18.78 -4.59
C TYR A 296 14.38 -20.02 -5.24
N TYR A 297 13.08 -20.20 -4.99
CA TYR A 297 12.30 -21.28 -5.60
C TYR A 297 11.29 -20.73 -6.60
N PRO A 298 11.50 -20.82 -7.90
CA PRO A 298 10.74 -20.10 -8.92
C PRO A 298 9.36 -20.68 -9.27
N HIS A 299 8.98 -21.82 -8.69
CA HIS A 299 7.74 -22.52 -9.10
C HIS A 299 6.63 -22.31 -8.06
N PRO A 300 5.39 -22.02 -8.52
CA PRO A 300 4.23 -22.00 -7.63
C PRO A 300 3.97 -23.40 -7.04
N LYS A 301 3.53 -23.44 -5.77
CA LYS A 301 3.30 -24.69 -5.06
C LYS A 301 2.03 -24.64 -4.21
N SER A 302 1.26 -25.73 -4.18
CA SER A 302 0.05 -25.82 -3.35
C SER A 302 -0.98 -24.74 -3.69
N ILE A 303 -1.26 -24.48 -4.96
CA ILE A 303 -2.23 -23.49 -5.40
C ILE A 303 -3.61 -24.15 -5.51
N GLN A 304 -4.62 -23.58 -4.88
CA GLN A 304 -6.00 -24.04 -4.92
C GLN A 304 -6.90 -23.00 -5.57
N VAL A 305 -7.66 -23.41 -6.58
CA VAL A 305 -8.61 -22.56 -7.31
C VAL A 305 -9.99 -23.20 -7.27
N TYR A 306 -10.96 -22.55 -6.64
CA TYR A 306 -12.31 -23.10 -6.52
C TYR A 306 -13.39 -22.02 -6.33
N GLY A 307 -14.64 -22.33 -6.68
CA GLY A 307 -15.78 -21.45 -6.45
C GLY A 307 -15.77 -20.13 -7.26
N ASN A 308 -14.78 -19.87 -8.11
CA ASN A 308 -14.70 -18.64 -8.88
C ASN A 308 -15.71 -18.64 -10.05
N ARG A 309 -16.21 -17.46 -10.37
CA ARG A 309 -16.96 -17.20 -11.59
C ARG A 309 -16.02 -16.63 -12.66
N PHE A 310 -15.77 -17.42 -13.68
CA PHE A 310 -15.03 -16.99 -14.88
C PHE A 310 -16.00 -16.52 -15.96
N GLY A 311 -15.88 -15.26 -16.37
CA GLY A 311 -16.62 -14.73 -17.50
C GLY A 311 -15.78 -14.73 -18.78
N ASN A 312 -16.11 -13.82 -19.72
CA ASN A 312 -15.35 -13.66 -20.95
C ASN A 312 -13.89 -13.29 -20.67
N GLY A 313 -12.95 -13.86 -21.41
CA GLY A 313 -11.51 -13.60 -21.27
C GLY A 313 -10.73 -14.19 -22.43
N GLY A 314 -9.49 -13.77 -22.64
CA GLY A 314 -8.63 -14.27 -23.70
C GLY A 314 -9.08 -13.91 -25.12
N PHE A 315 -9.83 -12.81 -25.28
CA PHE A 315 -10.42 -12.41 -26.55
C PHE A 315 -9.55 -11.44 -27.37
N ASP A 316 -8.56 -10.82 -26.77
CA ASP A 316 -7.57 -9.92 -27.40
C ASP A 316 -6.25 -10.00 -26.62
N PRO A 317 -5.51 -11.14 -26.71
CA PRO A 317 -4.34 -11.38 -25.90
C PRO A 317 -3.14 -10.54 -26.31
N ASP A 318 -2.41 -10.03 -25.33
CA ASP A 318 -1.08 -9.43 -25.51
C ASP A 318 -0.04 -10.54 -25.70
N VAL A 319 0.03 -11.04 -26.95
CA VAL A 319 0.82 -12.25 -27.28
C VAL A 319 2.33 -12.04 -27.14
N ASP A 320 2.82 -10.82 -27.32
CA ASP A 320 4.25 -10.55 -27.27
C ASP A 320 4.80 -10.76 -25.84
N LYS A 321 4.04 -10.37 -24.83
CA LYS A 321 4.37 -10.59 -23.41
C LYS A 321 3.91 -11.95 -22.89
N ALA A 322 2.73 -12.41 -23.30
CA ALA A 322 2.20 -13.70 -22.90
C ALA A 322 3.07 -14.90 -23.32
N ILE A 323 3.81 -14.78 -24.40
CA ILE A 323 4.73 -15.85 -24.89
C ILE A 323 6.12 -15.73 -24.25
N ALA A 324 6.56 -14.53 -23.89
CA ALA A 324 7.91 -14.29 -23.39
C ALA A 324 8.08 -14.66 -21.89
N GLY A 325 7.03 -14.74 -21.12
CA GLY A 325 7.09 -14.90 -19.66
C GLY A 325 6.06 -15.83 -19.02
N ILE A 326 5.18 -16.46 -19.81
CA ILE A 326 4.13 -17.35 -19.29
C ILE A 326 4.28 -18.73 -19.88
#